data_6b4f00431a884752c53d41fb1cbbbe7d
#
_entry.id   6b4f00431a884752c53d41fb1cbbbe7d
#
_cell.length_a   1.000
_cell.length_b   1.000
_cell.length_c   1.000
_cell.angle_alpha   90.00
_cell.angle_beta   90.00
_cell.angle_gamma   90.00
#
_symmetry.space_group_name_H-M   'P 1'
#
loop_
_entity.id
_entity.type
_entity.pdbx_description
1 polymer ?
#
loop_
_entity_poly.entity_id
_entity_poly.type
_entity_poly.pdbx_seq_one_letter_code
_entity_poly.pdbx_strand_id
1 'polypeptide(L)'
;MDTLVTDELWNTIVPLLPTHPPSPKGGRRRIPDRCCLNGILFVLREGIRWQSLPASSGWGSGSTCWRRFAEWTAAGVWEKTHAHLIAALGERGLLDLERAVVDSTSVRALRGGEHTGPNPTDRAKKGCKRHLISDGVGIPLVVQIGPANRRDEQWLPCLLW
;
A
#
# COMPACT_ATOMS: atom_id res chain seq x y z
N MET A 1 2.78 5.25 -22.55
CA MET A 1 2.44 4.33 -21.46
C MET A 1 1.09 4.75 -20.92
N ASP A 2 0.20 3.80 -20.78
CA ASP A 2 -1.14 4.08 -20.29
C ASP A 2 -1.12 4.58 -18.85
N THR A 3 -1.96 5.56 -18.57
CA THR A 3 -2.12 6.12 -17.23
C THR A 3 -2.82 5.10 -16.34
N LEU A 4 -2.17 4.63 -15.26
CA LEU A 4 -2.76 3.75 -14.26
C LEU A 4 -3.72 4.49 -13.33
N VAL A 5 -3.52 5.80 -13.18
CA VAL A 5 -4.30 6.68 -12.31
C VAL A 5 -5.38 7.35 -13.14
N THR A 6 -6.61 6.82 -13.06
CA THR A 6 -7.80 7.46 -13.64
C THR A 6 -8.10 8.78 -12.93
N ASP A 7 -8.91 9.64 -13.55
CA ASP A 7 -9.31 10.91 -12.92
C ASP A 7 -10.16 10.67 -11.67
N GLU A 8 -11.00 9.65 -11.67
CA GLU A 8 -11.81 9.27 -10.50
C GLU A 8 -10.92 8.88 -9.31
N LEU A 9 -9.95 7.97 -9.54
CA LEU A 9 -8.98 7.59 -8.52
C LEU A 9 -8.15 8.77 -8.03
N TRP A 10 -7.69 9.63 -8.95
CA TRP A 10 -6.93 10.83 -8.60
C TRP A 10 -7.73 11.77 -7.72
N ASN A 11 -8.97 12.05 -8.06
CA ASN A 11 -9.85 12.92 -7.27
C ASN A 11 -10.13 12.39 -5.86
N THR A 12 -10.11 11.05 -5.68
CA THR A 12 -10.23 10.42 -4.38
C THR A 12 -8.96 10.58 -3.55
N ILE A 13 -7.78 10.51 -4.16
CA ILE A 13 -6.50 10.49 -3.45
C ILE A 13 -5.97 11.89 -3.19
N VAL A 14 -6.12 12.84 -4.12
CA VAL A 14 -5.49 14.17 -4.01
C VAL A 14 -5.81 14.92 -2.71
N PRO A 15 -7.03 14.85 -2.13
CA PRO A 15 -7.34 15.52 -0.86
C PRO A 15 -6.60 14.91 0.34
N LEU A 16 -6.14 13.68 0.22
CA LEU A 16 -5.46 12.94 1.29
C LEU A 16 -3.95 13.18 1.29
N LEU A 17 -3.41 13.76 0.20
CA LEU A 17 -1.98 13.97 0.06
C LEU A 17 -1.50 15.12 0.95
N PRO A 18 -0.30 15.00 1.56
CA PRO A 18 0.29 16.10 2.29
C PRO A 18 0.61 17.28 1.38
N THR A 19 0.27 18.47 1.82
CA THR A 19 0.56 19.71 1.10
C THR A 19 2.03 20.10 1.26
N HIS A 20 2.63 20.52 0.15
CA HIS A 20 4.03 20.97 0.14
C HIS A 20 4.11 22.40 -0.40
N PRO A 21 4.40 23.40 0.44
CA PRO A 21 4.65 24.72 -0.04
C PRO A 21 5.91 24.76 -0.92
N PRO A 22 5.96 25.64 -1.93
CA PRO A 22 7.17 25.83 -2.72
C PRO A 22 8.35 26.20 -1.85
N SER A 23 9.55 25.69 -2.17
CA SER A 23 10.76 26.06 -1.44
C SER A 23 11.04 27.57 -1.62
N PRO A 24 11.20 28.33 -0.52
CA PRO A 24 11.53 29.75 -0.62
C PRO A 24 12.91 30.02 -1.24
N LYS A 25 13.78 29.01 -1.20
CA LYS A 25 15.14 29.07 -1.81
C LYS A 25 15.13 28.72 -3.29
N GLY A 26 13.98 28.49 -3.92
CA GLY A 26 13.89 27.99 -5.29
C GLY A 26 14.40 26.54 -5.42
N GLY A 27 14.96 26.20 -6.58
CA GLY A 27 15.48 24.87 -6.89
C GLY A 27 14.63 24.12 -7.92
N ARG A 28 14.98 22.84 -8.16
CA ARG A 28 14.27 21.98 -9.11
C ARG A 28 12.82 21.76 -8.68
N ARG A 29 11.88 22.02 -9.59
CA ARG A 29 10.46 21.77 -9.33
C ARG A 29 10.21 20.32 -8.91
N ARG A 30 9.33 20.13 -7.94
CA ARG A 30 8.86 18.81 -7.51
C ARG A 30 8.12 18.13 -8.65
N ILE A 31 8.38 16.86 -8.90
CA ILE A 31 7.60 16.05 -9.86
C ILE A 31 6.14 16.02 -9.39
N PRO A 32 5.16 16.23 -10.27
CA PRO A 32 3.75 16.20 -9.91
C PRO A 32 3.37 14.90 -9.19
N ASP A 33 2.53 15.02 -8.17
CA ASP A 33 2.15 13.88 -7.33
C ASP A 33 1.45 12.79 -8.11
N ARG A 34 0.59 13.15 -9.08
CA ARG A 34 -0.07 12.20 -9.97
C ARG A 34 0.93 11.39 -10.81
N CYS A 35 2.01 12.03 -11.28
CA CYS A 35 3.09 11.33 -11.98
C CYS A 35 3.77 10.32 -11.06
N CYS A 36 4.12 10.75 -9.84
CA CYS A 36 4.74 9.84 -8.86
C CYS A 36 3.80 8.70 -8.48
N LEU A 37 2.50 8.94 -8.35
CA LEU A 37 1.50 7.90 -8.07
C LEU A 37 1.46 6.84 -9.18
N ASN A 38 1.46 7.25 -10.46
CA ASN A 38 1.56 6.32 -11.57
C ASN A 38 2.82 5.45 -11.47
N GLY A 39 3.97 6.06 -11.16
CA GLY A 39 5.23 5.33 -10.99
C GLY A 39 5.19 4.36 -9.80
N ILE A 40 4.59 4.75 -8.69
CA ILE A 40 4.40 3.90 -7.51
C ILE A 40 3.53 2.70 -7.86
N LEU A 41 2.34 2.92 -8.44
CA LEU A 41 1.41 1.86 -8.81
C LEU A 41 2.02 0.91 -9.84
N PHE A 42 2.80 1.43 -10.80
CA PHE A 42 3.50 0.60 -11.76
C PHE A 42 4.51 -0.33 -11.09
N VAL A 43 5.37 0.20 -10.21
CA VAL A 43 6.37 -0.59 -9.49
C VAL A 43 5.70 -1.67 -8.64
N LEU A 44 4.61 -1.34 -7.94
CA LEU A 44 3.88 -2.29 -7.08
C LEU A 44 3.15 -3.36 -7.91
N ARG A 45 2.55 -2.99 -9.03
CA ARG A 45 1.82 -3.91 -9.92
C ARG A 45 2.77 -4.90 -10.61
N GLU A 46 3.89 -4.40 -11.15
CA GLU A 46 4.85 -5.22 -11.88
C GLU A 46 5.83 -5.97 -10.96
N GLY A 47 5.87 -5.64 -9.65
CA GLY A 47 6.79 -6.26 -8.70
C GLY A 47 8.27 -6.01 -8.99
N ILE A 48 8.59 -4.91 -9.70
CA ILE A 48 9.96 -4.57 -10.10
C ILE A 48 10.70 -3.79 -9.01
N ARG A 49 12.02 -3.69 -9.14
CA ARG A 49 12.83 -2.82 -8.28
C ARG A 49 12.54 -1.35 -8.61
N TRP A 50 12.56 -0.48 -7.59
CA TRP A 50 12.37 0.96 -7.78
C TRP A 50 13.32 1.56 -8.83
N GLN A 51 14.60 1.13 -8.83
CA GLN A 51 15.60 1.58 -9.81
C GLN A 51 15.29 1.13 -11.25
N SER A 52 14.44 0.11 -11.41
CA SER A 52 14.05 -0.40 -12.74
C SER A 52 12.85 0.34 -13.33
N LEU A 53 12.33 1.38 -12.64
CA LEU A 53 11.28 2.22 -13.21
C LEU A 53 11.78 2.92 -14.49
N PRO A 54 11.08 2.76 -15.62
CA PRO A 54 11.53 3.33 -16.90
C PRO A 54 11.63 4.86 -16.85
N ALA A 55 12.80 5.40 -17.15
CA ALA A 55 13.03 6.85 -17.18
C ALA A 55 12.17 7.57 -18.25
N SER A 56 11.82 6.87 -19.32
CA SER A 56 10.98 7.37 -20.42
C SER A 56 9.50 7.53 -20.04
N SER A 57 9.07 7.01 -18.87
CA SER A 57 7.67 7.08 -18.45
C SER A 57 7.17 8.50 -18.13
N GLY A 58 8.06 9.43 -17.82
CA GLY A 58 7.70 10.77 -17.33
C GLY A 58 7.20 10.82 -15.89
N TRP A 59 7.21 9.68 -15.16
CA TRP A 59 6.71 9.57 -13.78
C TRP A 59 7.72 9.99 -12.71
N GLY A 60 8.92 10.38 -13.14
CA GLY A 60 10.05 10.65 -12.26
C GLY A 60 10.97 9.43 -12.10
N SER A 61 12.07 9.61 -11.36
CA SER A 61 12.98 8.50 -11.07
C SER A 61 12.40 7.57 -10.01
N GLY A 62 12.82 6.31 -10.00
CA GLY A 62 12.44 5.35 -8.97
C GLY A 62 12.75 5.82 -7.55
N SER A 63 13.88 6.55 -7.36
CA SER A 63 14.20 7.17 -6.05
C SER A 63 13.22 8.29 -5.67
N THR A 64 12.69 9.03 -6.65
CA THR A 64 11.67 10.05 -6.39
C THR A 64 10.35 9.41 -6.00
N CYS A 65 9.92 8.37 -6.75
CA CYS A 65 8.70 7.62 -6.43
C CYS A 65 8.80 6.93 -5.07
N TRP A 66 9.94 6.31 -4.76
CA TRP A 66 10.18 5.70 -3.44
C TRP A 66 10.06 6.69 -2.28
N ARG A 67 10.72 7.86 -2.38
CA ARG A 67 10.63 8.90 -1.34
C ARG A 67 9.19 9.37 -1.15
N ARG A 68 8.46 9.52 -2.25
CA ARG A 68 7.05 9.92 -2.20
C ARG A 68 6.18 8.83 -1.59
N PHE A 69 6.41 7.56 -1.95
CA PHE A 69 5.75 6.41 -1.35
C PHE A 69 5.96 6.37 0.18
N ALA A 70 7.22 6.50 0.64
CA ALA A 70 7.55 6.51 2.05
C ALA A 70 6.92 7.70 2.80
N GLU A 71 6.92 8.88 2.20
CA GLU A 71 6.28 10.09 2.74
C GLU A 71 4.78 9.89 2.92
N TRP A 72 4.10 9.36 1.91
CA TRP A 72 2.66 9.13 1.95
C TRP A 72 2.29 7.97 2.90
N THR A 73 3.14 6.98 3.03
CA THR A 73 3.00 5.93 4.05
C THR A 73 3.05 6.53 5.46
N ALA A 74 4.05 7.36 5.73
CA ALA A 74 4.17 8.02 7.04
C ALA A 74 2.99 8.98 7.35
N ALA A 75 2.35 9.53 6.33
CA ALA A 75 1.16 10.39 6.46
C ALA A 75 -0.18 9.60 6.54
N GLY A 76 -0.15 8.26 6.48
CA GLY A 76 -1.36 7.42 6.52
C GLY A 76 -2.26 7.58 5.28
N VAL A 77 -1.68 7.93 4.13
CA VAL A 77 -2.44 8.15 2.90
C VAL A 77 -3.06 6.86 2.40
N TRP A 78 -2.32 5.75 2.49
CA TRP A 78 -2.77 4.47 1.93
C TRP A 78 -3.95 3.88 2.69
N GLU A 79 -3.92 3.96 4.02
CA GLU A 79 -5.01 3.53 4.90
C GLU A 79 -6.28 4.33 4.64
N LYS A 80 -6.15 5.65 4.52
CA LYS A 80 -7.28 6.54 4.20
C LYS A 80 -7.83 6.27 2.78
N THR A 81 -6.93 6.08 1.81
CA THR A 81 -7.34 5.74 0.43
C THR A 81 -8.10 4.42 0.39
N HIS A 82 -7.58 3.39 1.07
CA HIS A 82 -8.24 2.10 1.16
C HIS A 82 -9.64 2.24 1.77
N ALA A 83 -9.78 2.93 2.90
CA ALA A 83 -11.07 3.16 3.54
C ALA A 83 -12.08 3.87 2.61
N HIS A 84 -11.65 4.90 1.87
CA HIS A 84 -12.50 5.59 0.90
C HIS A 84 -12.93 4.68 -0.26
N LEU A 85 -12.02 3.84 -0.77
CA LEU A 85 -12.34 2.92 -1.86
C LEU A 85 -13.33 1.85 -1.41
N ILE A 86 -13.16 1.28 -0.21
CA ILE A 86 -14.11 0.30 0.34
C ILE A 86 -15.48 0.94 0.56
N ALA A 87 -15.55 2.15 1.11
CA ALA A 87 -16.81 2.87 1.27
C ALA A 87 -17.51 3.10 -0.08
N ALA A 88 -16.78 3.57 -1.09
CA ALA A 88 -17.32 3.81 -2.42
C ALA A 88 -17.81 2.52 -3.12
N LEU A 89 -17.11 1.40 -2.91
CA LEU A 89 -17.55 0.09 -3.41
C LEU A 89 -18.80 -0.40 -2.68
N GLY A 90 -18.87 -0.20 -1.35
CA GLY A 90 -20.06 -0.53 -0.54
C GLY A 90 -21.29 0.28 -0.97
N GLU A 91 -21.17 1.58 -1.18
CA GLU A 91 -22.26 2.45 -1.66
C GLU A 91 -22.79 2.03 -3.03
N ARG A 92 -21.93 1.45 -3.88
CA ARG A 92 -22.30 0.94 -5.20
C ARG A 92 -22.84 -0.52 -5.16
N GLY A 93 -22.87 -1.16 -3.98
CA GLY A 93 -23.26 -2.57 -3.85
C GLY A 93 -22.31 -3.55 -4.53
N LEU A 94 -21.02 -3.19 -4.67
CA LEU A 94 -20.01 -4.00 -5.36
C LEU A 94 -19.21 -4.90 -4.42
N LEU A 95 -19.52 -4.89 -3.11
CA LEU A 95 -18.91 -5.78 -2.11
C LEU A 95 -19.84 -6.98 -1.86
N ASP A 96 -19.28 -8.18 -1.91
CA ASP A 96 -19.97 -9.40 -1.47
C ASP A 96 -19.69 -9.65 0.02
N LEU A 97 -20.51 -9.04 0.89
CA LEU A 97 -20.40 -9.15 2.34
C LEU A 97 -21.12 -10.38 2.92
N GLU A 98 -21.76 -11.22 2.09
CA GLU A 98 -22.36 -12.48 2.55
C GLU A 98 -21.28 -13.51 2.91
N ARG A 99 -20.08 -13.33 2.36
CA ARG A 99 -18.92 -14.20 2.61
C ARG A 99 -17.70 -13.35 2.95
N ALA A 100 -16.95 -13.81 3.95
CA ALA A 100 -15.65 -13.25 4.27
C ALA A 100 -14.59 -14.37 4.26
N VAL A 101 -13.50 -14.13 3.57
CA VAL A 101 -12.35 -15.04 3.53
C VAL A 101 -11.25 -14.46 4.39
N VAL A 102 -10.79 -15.22 5.36
CA VAL A 102 -9.65 -14.85 6.23
C VAL A 102 -8.44 -15.67 5.79
N ASP A 103 -7.37 -14.98 5.43
CA ASP A 103 -6.11 -15.61 5.03
C ASP A 103 -4.93 -14.99 5.77
N SER A 104 -3.86 -15.77 5.92
CA SER A 104 -2.61 -15.27 6.48
C SER A 104 -1.40 -15.80 5.70
N THR A 105 -0.49 -14.89 5.39
CA THR A 105 0.72 -15.22 4.62
C THR A 105 1.96 -14.71 5.34
N SER A 106 2.93 -15.62 5.57
CA SER A 106 4.23 -15.26 6.12
C SER A 106 5.22 -14.86 5.03
N VAL A 107 5.91 -13.75 5.24
CA VAL A 107 6.92 -13.23 4.33
C VAL A 107 8.23 -13.04 5.07
N ARG A 108 9.33 -13.49 4.46
CA ARG A 108 10.67 -13.32 5.04
C ARG A 108 11.06 -11.84 5.05
N ALA A 109 11.51 -11.35 6.20
CA ALA A 109 12.01 -10.00 6.40
C ALA A 109 13.54 -10.01 6.47
N LEU A 110 14.20 -9.98 5.31
CA LEU A 110 15.66 -10.11 5.20
C LEU A 110 16.45 -9.07 6.02
N ARG A 111 15.89 -7.87 6.18
CA ARG A 111 16.51 -6.76 6.94
C ARG A 111 15.89 -6.54 8.32
N GLY A 112 14.91 -7.37 8.71
CA GLY A 112 14.12 -7.15 9.91
C GLY A 112 13.15 -5.97 9.74
N GLY A 113 12.71 -5.40 10.84
CA GLY A 113 11.77 -4.27 10.91
C GLY A 113 10.91 -4.36 12.16
N GLU A 114 10.11 -3.33 12.40
CA GLU A 114 9.28 -3.18 13.61
C GLU A 114 8.25 -4.32 13.76
N HIS A 115 7.64 -4.75 12.65
CA HIS A 115 6.62 -5.80 12.66
C HIS A 115 7.20 -7.18 12.29
N THR A 116 8.44 -7.49 12.71
CA THR A 116 9.09 -8.75 12.40
C THR A 116 9.35 -9.59 13.65
N GLY A 117 9.29 -10.91 13.46
CA GLY A 117 9.62 -11.89 14.52
C GLY A 117 10.16 -13.18 13.91
N PRO A 118 10.64 -14.12 14.75
CA PRO A 118 11.12 -15.41 14.27
C PRO A 118 9.97 -16.19 13.64
N ASN A 119 10.15 -16.63 12.38
CA ASN A 119 9.13 -17.42 11.68
C ASN A 119 9.28 -18.92 12.03
N PRO A 120 8.29 -19.54 12.71
CA PRO A 120 8.36 -20.94 13.10
C PRO A 120 8.48 -21.89 11.89
N THR A 121 7.90 -21.51 10.76
CA THR A 121 7.90 -22.32 9.53
C THR A 121 9.12 -22.11 8.64
N ASP A 122 9.99 -21.13 8.96
CA ASP A 122 11.21 -20.82 8.20
C ASP A 122 12.45 -20.81 9.12
N ARG A 123 12.64 -21.86 9.91
CA ARG A 123 13.82 -22.07 10.78
C ARG A 123 14.14 -20.84 11.65
N ALA A 124 13.11 -20.22 12.22
CA ALA A 124 13.19 -19.01 13.06
C ALA A 124 13.85 -17.79 12.38
N LYS A 125 13.95 -17.77 11.05
CA LYS A 125 14.37 -16.56 10.33
C LYS A 125 13.36 -15.45 10.51
N LYS A 126 13.85 -14.20 10.54
CA LYS A 126 12.97 -13.04 10.70
C LYS A 126 11.96 -12.95 9.56
N GLY A 127 10.70 -12.83 9.92
CA GLY A 127 9.58 -12.68 9.01
C GLY A 127 8.47 -11.82 9.59
N CYS A 128 7.61 -11.35 8.74
CA CYS A 128 6.32 -10.77 9.12
C CYS A 128 5.19 -11.64 8.58
N LYS A 129 4.05 -11.59 9.24
CA LYS A 129 2.82 -12.24 8.80
C LYS A 129 1.82 -11.16 8.43
N ARG A 130 1.22 -11.32 7.26
CA ARG A 130 0.11 -10.49 6.78
C ARG A 130 -1.17 -11.27 7.00
N HIS A 131 -2.13 -10.64 7.65
CA HIS A 131 -3.48 -11.13 7.83
C HIS A 131 -4.41 -10.31 6.96
N LEU A 132 -5.22 -10.98 6.18
CA LEU A 132 -6.12 -10.40 5.21
C LEU A 132 -7.53 -10.89 5.47
N ILE A 133 -8.49 -9.97 5.50
CA ILE A 133 -9.90 -10.30 5.30
C ILE A 133 -10.29 -9.76 3.95
N SER A 134 -10.83 -10.60 3.09
CA SER A 134 -11.45 -10.20 1.83
C SER A 134 -12.93 -10.54 1.83
N ASP A 135 -13.67 -9.88 0.97
CA ASP A 135 -15.05 -10.21 0.65
C ASP A 135 -15.16 -11.49 -0.22
N GLY A 136 -16.37 -11.90 -0.58
CA GLY A 136 -16.62 -13.11 -1.37
C GLY A 136 -16.05 -13.10 -2.78
N VAL A 137 -15.74 -11.92 -3.35
CA VAL A 137 -15.11 -11.77 -4.67
C VAL A 137 -13.61 -11.49 -4.61
N GLY A 138 -13.04 -11.40 -3.39
CA GLY A 138 -11.61 -11.25 -3.18
C GLY A 138 -11.14 -9.81 -3.00
N ILE A 139 -12.04 -8.85 -2.77
CA ILE A 139 -11.66 -7.46 -2.46
C ILE A 139 -11.14 -7.39 -1.02
N PRO A 140 -9.91 -6.89 -0.77
CA PRO A 140 -9.34 -6.80 0.57
C PRO A 140 -10.08 -5.76 1.40
N LEU A 141 -10.78 -6.21 2.44
CA LEU A 141 -11.52 -5.36 3.39
C LEU A 141 -10.61 -4.85 4.50
N VAL A 142 -9.78 -5.73 5.06
CA VAL A 142 -8.86 -5.42 6.16
C VAL A 142 -7.51 -6.08 5.92
N VAL A 143 -6.43 -5.35 6.16
CA VAL A 143 -5.06 -5.87 6.11
C VAL A 143 -4.34 -5.50 7.40
N GLN A 144 -3.77 -6.50 8.08
CA GLN A 144 -2.95 -6.31 9.27
C GLN A 144 -1.58 -6.96 9.08
N ILE A 145 -0.54 -6.30 9.61
CA ILE A 145 0.84 -6.81 9.53
C ILE A 145 1.39 -6.96 10.94
N GLY A 146 2.02 -8.09 11.21
CA GLY A 146 2.65 -8.35 12.49
C GLY A 146 3.78 -9.36 12.42
N PRO A 147 4.43 -9.66 13.55
CA PRO A 147 5.54 -10.59 13.60
C PRO A 147 5.10 -12.02 13.26
N ALA A 148 5.95 -12.76 12.53
CA ALA A 148 5.61 -14.08 12.02
C ALA A 148 5.35 -15.14 13.10
N ASN A 149 5.85 -14.94 14.33
CA ASN A 149 5.66 -15.85 15.46
C ASN A 149 4.33 -15.64 16.22
N ARG A 150 3.56 -14.61 15.88
CA ARG A 150 2.26 -14.39 16.51
C ARG A 150 1.21 -15.31 15.89
N ARG A 151 0.39 -15.96 16.73
CA ARG A 151 -0.66 -16.89 16.28
C ARG A 151 -1.81 -16.15 15.61
N ASP A 152 -2.43 -16.76 14.61
CA ASP A 152 -3.53 -16.16 13.83
C ASP A 152 -4.74 -15.81 14.71
N GLU A 153 -5.05 -16.67 15.69
CA GLU A 153 -6.15 -16.46 16.63
C GLU A 153 -6.05 -15.13 17.41
N GLN A 154 -4.83 -14.65 17.66
CA GLN A 154 -4.58 -13.39 18.39
C GLN A 154 -4.85 -12.15 17.54
N TRP A 155 -4.98 -12.31 16.22
CA TRP A 155 -5.26 -11.22 15.28
C TRP A 155 -6.75 -11.08 14.96
N LEU A 156 -7.51 -12.16 15.10
CA LEU A 156 -8.93 -12.18 14.74
C LEU A 156 -9.74 -11.05 15.42
N PRO A 157 -9.58 -10.76 16.72
CA PRO A 157 -10.29 -9.64 17.34
C PRO A 157 -9.91 -8.28 16.75
N CYS A 158 -8.63 -8.08 16.37
CA CYS A 158 -8.15 -6.83 15.79
C CYS A 158 -8.57 -6.65 14.31
N LEU A 159 -9.00 -7.73 13.65
CA LEU A 159 -9.46 -7.71 12.27
C LEU A 159 -10.96 -7.45 12.17
N LEU A 160 -11.72 -7.65 13.28
CA LEU A 160 -13.18 -7.56 13.32
C LEU A 160 -13.69 -6.26 13.96
N TRP A 161 -12.79 -5.40 14.47
CA TRP A 161 -13.07 -4.07 15.06
C TRP A 161 -12.42 -2.96 14.20
#